data_a7d818f3ece99106d19c4923dfff186a
#
_entry.id   a7d818f3ece99106d19c4923dfff186a
#
_cell.length_a   1.000
_cell.length_b   1.000
_cell.length_c   1.000
_cell.angle_alpha   90.00
_cell.angle_beta   90.00
_cell.angle_gamma   90.00
#
_symmetry.space_group_name_H-M   'P 1'
#
loop_
_entity.id
_entity.type
_entity.pdbx_description
1 polymer ?
#
loop_
_entity_poly.entity_id
_entity_poly.type
_entity_poly.pdbx_seq_one_letter_code
_entity_poly.pdbx_strand_id
1 'polypeptide(L)'
;MTLFSARPAARSNNKAARLLVIVLLSVAATAKSEPLSIAVASNFRFTLEALLSEGIKAEPATYRISAAASGLLYAQIVNGARFHLFFSADEARPKRLMQDALIVPGSRQTYAVGQLAFWLPDRAADWQVALANFEGIVAIANPLHAPYGQAAKALLDHQWLPNTHTIVLAPNVGVAYQYAFSRTAKAAFISHAQAIAGGLPLKDFVVIDESVHAPIVQQRVVLRDHPLGDDLLYYIDSEAGRSHLKRLGYLPAPKSAEPAL
;
A
#
# COMPACT_ATOMS: atom_id res chain seq x y z
N MET A 1 10.24 78.85 -58.58
CA MET A 1 11.42 78.00 -58.63
C MET A 1 11.61 77.48 -57.19
N THR A 2 10.97 76.38 -56.86
CA THR A 2 10.94 75.83 -55.50
C THR A 2 11.15 74.33 -55.62
N LEU A 3 12.31 73.88 -55.15
CA LEU A 3 12.75 72.48 -55.14
C LEU A 3 12.06 71.72 -54.00
N PHE A 4 11.33 70.64 -54.34
CA PHE A 4 10.80 69.67 -53.36
C PHE A 4 11.88 68.64 -53.08
N SER A 5 12.32 68.61 -51.84
CA SER A 5 13.20 67.54 -51.28
C SER A 5 12.38 66.38 -50.78
N ALA A 6 12.57 65.22 -51.38
CA ALA A 6 11.95 63.98 -50.92
C ALA A 6 12.77 63.38 -49.78
N ARG A 7 12.11 63.06 -48.66
CA ARG A 7 12.69 62.30 -47.54
C ARG A 7 12.61 60.80 -47.81
N PRO A 8 13.65 60.02 -47.48
CA PRO A 8 13.59 58.56 -47.62
C PRO A 8 12.82 57.88 -46.42
N ALA A 9 12.02 56.89 -46.78
CA ALA A 9 11.25 56.06 -45.79
C ALA A 9 12.18 55.23 -44.94
N ALA A 10 11.92 55.23 -43.62
CA ALA A 10 12.60 54.41 -42.64
C ALA A 10 12.20 52.92 -42.78
N ARG A 11 13.17 52.04 -43.06
CA ARG A 11 13.02 50.60 -43.04
C ARG A 11 12.88 50.15 -41.59
N SER A 12 11.70 49.67 -41.22
CA SER A 12 11.41 49.01 -39.95
C SER A 12 12.20 47.71 -39.83
N ASN A 13 13.01 47.60 -38.77
CA ASN A 13 13.87 46.45 -38.48
C ASN A 13 13.06 45.35 -37.78
N ASN A 14 12.38 44.50 -38.55
CA ASN A 14 11.56 43.39 -38.05
C ASN A 14 12.38 42.18 -37.51
N LYS A 15 13.69 42.32 -37.27
CA LYS A 15 14.54 41.23 -36.75
C LYS A 15 14.37 41.02 -35.27
N ALA A 16 14.07 42.05 -34.47
CA ALA A 16 13.86 41.95 -33.03
C ALA A 16 12.54 41.25 -32.66
N ALA A 17 11.48 41.48 -33.45
CA ALA A 17 10.17 40.82 -33.21
C ALA A 17 10.18 39.32 -33.51
N ARG A 18 11.00 38.85 -34.47
CA ARG A 18 11.15 37.42 -34.80
C ARG A 18 11.97 36.66 -33.78
N LEU A 19 12.92 37.29 -33.08
CA LEU A 19 13.71 36.67 -32.02
C LEU A 19 12.90 36.47 -30.73
N LEU A 20 11.97 37.36 -30.42
CA LEU A 20 11.12 37.28 -29.24
C LEU A 20 10.08 36.13 -29.31
N VAL A 21 9.58 35.81 -30.51
CA VAL A 21 8.64 34.71 -30.74
C VAL A 21 9.32 33.34 -30.62
N ILE A 22 10.60 33.21 -30.98
CA ILE A 22 11.35 31.94 -30.89
C ILE A 22 11.75 31.62 -29.46
N VAL A 23 11.99 32.64 -28.61
CA VAL A 23 12.33 32.45 -27.20
C VAL A 23 11.08 32.07 -26.35
N LEU A 24 9.88 32.49 -26.74
CA LEU A 24 8.63 32.12 -26.06
C LEU A 24 8.13 30.70 -26.37
N LEU A 25 8.61 30.06 -27.43
CA LEU A 25 8.25 28.69 -27.80
C LEU A 25 9.16 27.61 -27.18
N SER A 26 10.27 27.98 -26.56
CA SER A 26 11.22 26.99 -25.96
C SER A 26 11.06 26.78 -24.48
N VAL A 27 10.08 27.39 -23.80
CA VAL A 27 9.66 27.05 -22.44
C VAL A 27 8.41 26.17 -22.52
N ALA A 28 8.45 25.10 -23.31
CA ALA A 28 7.66 23.93 -23.03
C ALA A 28 8.28 23.32 -21.75
N ALA A 29 7.91 23.89 -20.59
CA ALA A 29 8.19 23.25 -19.31
C ALA A 29 7.67 21.82 -19.45
N THR A 30 8.56 20.84 -19.43
CA THR A 30 8.20 19.47 -19.18
C THR A 30 7.52 19.49 -17.82
N ALA A 31 6.19 19.60 -17.80
CA ALA A 31 5.40 19.46 -16.62
C ALA A 31 5.73 18.07 -16.07
N LYS A 32 6.65 18.01 -15.11
CA LYS A 32 7.00 16.77 -14.45
C LYS A 32 5.69 16.30 -13.81
N SER A 33 5.13 15.20 -14.31
CA SER A 33 3.91 14.62 -13.75
C SER A 33 4.08 14.50 -12.24
N GLU A 34 3.06 14.89 -11.47
CA GLU A 34 3.05 14.68 -10.03
C GLU A 34 3.32 13.19 -9.75
N PRO A 35 4.20 12.82 -8.81
CA PRO A 35 4.43 11.41 -8.50
C PRO A 35 3.15 10.74 -7.96
N LEU A 36 2.91 9.51 -8.37
CA LEU A 36 1.82 8.68 -7.83
C LEU A 36 1.97 8.55 -6.32
N SER A 37 1.04 9.10 -5.55
CA SER A 37 1.04 9.03 -4.09
C SER A 37 0.12 7.92 -3.61
N ILE A 38 0.67 6.94 -2.90
CA ILE A 38 -0.04 5.71 -2.49
C ILE A 38 -0.05 5.61 -0.97
N ALA A 39 -1.25 5.51 -0.38
CA ALA A 39 -1.45 5.07 0.99
C ALA A 39 -1.57 3.55 1.01
N VAL A 40 -0.75 2.85 1.79
CA VAL A 40 -0.72 1.39 1.80
C VAL A 40 -0.68 0.82 3.21
N ALA A 41 -1.53 -0.16 3.50
CA ALA A 41 -1.43 -0.94 4.73
C ALA A 41 -0.05 -1.62 4.80
N SER A 42 0.61 -1.53 5.95
CA SER A 42 2.03 -1.88 6.10
C SER A 42 2.39 -3.33 5.76
N ASN A 43 1.42 -4.25 5.82
CA ASN A 43 1.60 -5.63 5.35
C ASN A 43 1.86 -5.71 3.84
N PHE A 44 1.30 -4.78 3.06
CA PHE A 44 1.35 -4.78 1.59
C PHE A 44 2.50 -3.94 1.03
N ARG A 45 3.24 -3.24 1.86
CA ARG A 45 4.30 -2.31 1.42
C ARG A 45 5.32 -2.98 0.51
N PHE A 46 5.99 -4.04 0.96
CA PHE A 46 7.04 -4.73 0.18
C PHE A 46 6.46 -5.37 -1.08
N THR A 47 5.24 -5.92 -0.98
CA THR A 47 4.51 -6.44 -2.15
C THR A 47 4.24 -5.35 -3.17
N LEU A 48 3.78 -4.18 -2.73
CA LEU A 48 3.52 -3.05 -3.61
C LEU A 48 4.80 -2.56 -4.31
N GLU A 49 5.93 -2.50 -3.58
CA GLU A 49 7.24 -2.15 -4.14
C GLU A 49 7.67 -3.17 -5.22
N ALA A 50 7.45 -4.47 -4.99
CA ALA A 50 7.71 -5.51 -5.99
C ALA A 50 6.78 -5.39 -7.22
N LEU A 51 5.49 -5.14 -7.03
CA LEU A 51 4.54 -4.93 -8.13
C LEU A 51 4.90 -3.72 -8.99
N LEU A 52 5.35 -2.63 -8.37
CA LEU A 52 5.79 -1.42 -9.06
C LEU A 52 7.09 -1.66 -9.83
N SER A 53 8.09 -2.29 -9.22
CA SER A 53 9.42 -2.46 -9.82
C SER A 53 9.49 -3.63 -10.80
N GLU A 54 8.97 -4.80 -10.44
CA GLU A 54 9.05 -6.01 -11.24
C GLU A 54 7.85 -6.17 -12.19
N GLY A 55 6.66 -5.77 -11.71
CA GLY A 55 5.41 -5.92 -12.44
C GLY A 55 5.25 -4.93 -13.58
N ILE A 56 5.28 -3.63 -13.27
CA ILE A 56 5.08 -2.56 -14.27
C ILE A 56 6.36 -1.76 -14.56
N LYS A 57 7.49 -2.13 -13.95
CA LYS A 57 8.81 -1.50 -14.15
C LYS A 57 8.80 0.02 -13.94
N ALA A 58 8.05 0.48 -12.93
CA ALA A 58 7.95 1.89 -12.58
C ALA A 58 9.28 2.41 -12.01
N GLU A 59 9.69 3.58 -12.48
CA GLU A 59 10.88 4.26 -11.95
C GLU A 59 10.62 4.78 -10.53
N PRO A 60 11.54 4.56 -9.55
CA PRO A 60 11.33 4.94 -8.14
C PRO A 60 10.96 6.42 -7.91
N ALA A 61 11.40 7.32 -8.80
CA ALA A 61 11.09 8.75 -8.71
C ALA A 61 9.64 9.09 -9.12
N THR A 62 8.90 8.15 -9.72
CA THR A 62 7.54 8.37 -10.26
C THR A 62 6.44 8.06 -9.24
N TYR A 63 6.78 7.52 -8.07
CA TYR A 63 5.80 7.21 -7.02
C TYR A 63 6.32 7.52 -5.61
N ARG A 64 5.39 7.61 -4.67
CA ARG A 64 5.64 7.77 -3.23
C ARG A 64 4.71 6.85 -2.46
N ILE A 65 5.27 6.08 -1.52
CA ILE A 65 4.53 5.12 -0.70
C ILE A 65 4.51 5.60 0.75
N SER A 66 3.30 5.76 1.29
CA SER A 66 3.06 6.02 2.72
C SER A 66 2.47 4.77 3.36
N ALA A 67 3.27 4.07 4.18
CA ALA A 67 2.87 2.81 4.79
C ALA A 67 2.55 2.98 6.28
N ALA A 68 1.34 2.57 6.70
CA ALA A 68 0.90 2.60 8.09
C ALA A 68 -0.21 1.54 8.35
N ALA A 69 -0.82 1.55 9.53
CA ALA A 69 -2.04 0.80 9.77
C ALA A 69 -3.20 1.37 8.94
N SER A 70 -4.09 0.52 8.42
CA SER A 70 -5.22 0.93 7.58
C SER A 70 -6.09 2.02 8.22
N GLY A 71 -6.32 1.95 9.55
CA GLY A 71 -7.11 2.95 10.28
C GLY A 71 -6.43 4.31 10.37
N LEU A 72 -5.11 4.35 10.49
CA LEU A 72 -4.36 5.61 10.52
C LEU A 72 -4.35 6.27 9.13
N LEU A 73 -4.18 5.49 8.06
CA LEU A 73 -4.26 5.99 6.68
C LEU A 73 -5.67 6.51 6.36
N TYR A 74 -6.70 5.76 6.74
CA TYR A 74 -8.09 6.21 6.62
C TYR A 74 -8.31 7.57 7.30
N ALA A 75 -7.84 7.73 8.55
CA ALA A 75 -7.95 9.00 9.25
C ALA A 75 -7.22 10.14 8.53
N GLN A 76 -6.03 9.89 7.97
CA GLN A 76 -5.32 10.88 7.17
C GLN A 76 -6.11 11.28 5.92
N ILE A 77 -6.70 10.32 5.20
CA ILE A 77 -7.51 10.56 4.00
C ILE A 77 -8.73 11.44 4.34
N VAL A 78 -9.48 11.08 5.37
CA VAL A 78 -10.66 11.85 5.82
C VAL A 78 -10.28 13.27 6.26
N ASN A 79 -9.08 13.44 6.81
CA ASN A 79 -8.53 14.76 7.19
C ASN A 79 -7.83 15.49 6.02
N GLY A 80 -8.04 15.06 4.77
CA GLY A 80 -7.61 15.77 3.57
C GLY A 80 -6.20 15.45 3.07
N ALA A 81 -5.56 14.37 3.53
CA ALA A 81 -4.30 13.92 2.95
C ALA A 81 -4.50 13.52 1.48
N ARG A 82 -3.62 14.01 0.62
CA ARG A 82 -3.73 13.86 -0.83
C ARG A 82 -3.00 12.61 -1.31
N PHE A 83 -3.71 11.49 -1.38
CA PHE A 83 -3.26 10.27 -2.04
C PHE A 83 -4.03 10.04 -3.35
N HIS A 84 -3.46 9.28 -4.26
CA HIS A 84 -4.13 8.80 -5.47
C HIS A 84 -4.79 7.45 -5.23
N LEU A 85 -4.09 6.54 -4.56
CA LEU A 85 -4.56 5.19 -4.27
C LEU A 85 -4.51 4.91 -2.77
N PHE A 86 -5.45 4.11 -2.30
CA PHE A 86 -5.41 3.54 -0.96
C PHE A 86 -5.59 2.03 -1.02
N PHE A 87 -4.59 1.29 -0.52
CA PHE A 87 -4.62 -0.16 -0.31
C PHE A 87 -4.82 -0.45 1.17
N SER A 88 -6.02 -0.88 1.53
CA SER A 88 -6.40 -1.24 2.90
C SER A 88 -6.25 -2.73 3.15
N ALA A 89 -5.89 -3.12 4.37
CA ALA A 89 -5.92 -4.51 4.81
C ALA A 89 -7.31 -4.97 5.32
N ASP A 90 -8.36 -4.20 5.07
CA ASP A 90 -9.76 -4.52 5.38
C ASP A 90 -10.72 -3.94 4.36
N GLU A 91 -11.99 -4.31 4.49
CA GLU A 91 -13.11 -3.83 3.66
C GLU A 91 -13.81 -2.61 4.27
N ALA A 92 -13.77 -2.49 5.61
CA ALA A 92 -14.58 -1.51 6.34
C ALA A 92 -14.20 -0.06 5.99
N ARG A 93 -12.91 0.21 5.90
CA ARG A 93 -12.39 1.56 5.61
C ARG A 93 -12.63 1.98 4.17
N PRO A 94 -12.32 1.16 3.14
CA PRO A 94 -12.72 1.43 1.75
C PRO A 94 -14.23 1.60 1.57
N LYS A 95 -15.05 0.77 2.24
CA LYS A 95 -16.50 0.91 2.23
C LYS A 95 -16.95 2.26 2.81
N ARG A 96 -16.35 2.68 3.92
CA ARG A 96 -16.67 3.97 4.54
C ARG A 96 -16.28 5.15 3.65
N LEU A 97 -15.08 5.13 3.04
CA LEU A 97 -14.66 6.17 2.08
C LEU A 97 -15.63 6.27 0.88
N MET A 98 -16.15 5.13 0.42
CA MET A 98 -17.16 5.09 -0.65
C MET A 98 -18.48 5.73 -0.19
N GLN A 99 -18.95 5.43 1.03
CA GLN A 99 -20.17 6.00 1.60
C GLN A 99 -20.05 7.53 1.79
N ASP A 100 -18.86 8.00 2.14
CA ASP A 100 -18.54 9.42 2.34
C ASP A 100 -18.21 10.14 1.01
N ALA A 101 -18.36 9.46 -0.15
CA ALA A 101 -18.06 9.96 -1.50
C ALA A 101 -16.61 10.50 -1.67
N LEU A 102 -15.65 9.90 -0.97
CA LEU A 102 -14.23 10.27 -0.99
C LEU A 102 -13.40 9.45 -1.97
N ILE A 103 -14.03 8.66 -2.83
CA ILE A 103 -13.36 7.82 -3.83
C ILE A 103 -13.92 8.08 -5.23
N VAL A 104 -13.16 7.71 -6.26
CA VAL A 104 -13.68 7.63 -7.61
C VAL A 104 -14.79 6.56 -7.65
N PRO A 105 -16.00 6.88 -8.13
CA PRO A 105 -17.11 5.92 -8.18
C PRO A 105 -16.74 4.61 -8.86
N GLY A 106 -17.13 3.48 -8.27
CA GLY A 106 -16.85 2.14 -8.83
C GLY A 106 -15.43 1.63 -8.63
N SER A 107 -14.52 2.42 -8.03
CA SER A 107 -13.10 2.04 -7.90
C SER A 107 -12.80 1.08 -6.74
N ARG A 108 -13.75 0.85 -5.82
CA ARG A 108 -13.56 -0.06 -4.68
C ARG A 108 -13.55 -1.52 -5.14
N GLN A 109 -12.45 -2.21 -4.91
CA GLN A 109 -12.29 -3.62 -5.30
C GLN A 109 -11.49 -4.40 -4.26
N THR A 110 -11.83 -5.68 -4.08
CA THR A 110 -11.00 -6.64 -3.34
C THR A 110 -9.86 -7.10 -4.24
N TYR A 111 -8.62 -6.97 -3.77
CA TYR A 111 -7.45 -7.37 -4.54
C TYR A 111 -6.75 -8.63 -4.01
N ALA A 112 -6.93 -8.96 -2.72
CA ALA A 112 -6.32 -10.13 -2.11
C ALA A 112 -6.97 -10.48 -0.76
N VAL A 113 -6.69 -11.67 -0.25
CA VAL A 113 -6.89 -12.03 1.16
C VAL A 113 -5.52 -12.23 1.79
N GLY A 114 -5.28 -11.54 2.90
CA GLY A 114 -4.04 -11.64 3.64
C GLY A 114 -4.02 -12.83 4.58
N GLN A 115 -2.86 -13.43 4.78
CA GLN A 115 -2.65 -14.53 5.72
C GLN A 115 -1.89 -14.05 6.94
N LEU A 116 -2.38 -14.43 8.14
CA LEU A 116 -1.69 -14.19 9.39
C LEU A 116 -0.61 -15.25 9.57
N ALA A 117 0.54 -14.89 10.13
CA ALA A 117 1.59 -15.81 10.50
C ALA A 117 2.09 -15.52 11.92
N PHE A 118 2.41 -16.58 12.65
CA PHE A 118 3.11 -16.47 13.93
C PHE A 118 4.59 -16.74 13.71
N TRP A 119 5.42 -15.76 13.99
CA TRP A 119 6.86 -15.85 13.87
C TRP A 119 7.51 -16.04 15.25
N LEU A 120 8.19 -17.14 15.41
CA LEU A 120 8.99 -17.49 16.59
C LEU A 120 10.32 -18.08 16.10
N PRO A 121 11.41 -17.31 16.07
CA PRO A 121 12.71 -17.78 15.61
C PRO A 121 13.17 -19.06 16.31
N ASP A 122 13.73 -19.97 15.52
CA ASP A 122 14.26 -21.28 15.94
C ASP A 122 13.24 -22.31 16.48
N ARG A 123 11.92 -22.06 16.32
CA ARG A 123 10.85 -22.94 16.82
C ARG A 123 9.65 -22.96 15.90
N ALA A 124 9.76 -23.57 14.71
CA ALA A 124 8.55 -23.92 13.96
C ALA A 124 7.89 -25.14 14.63
N ALA A 125 6.93 -24.86 15.47
CA ALA A 125 6.00 -25.84 16.03
C ALA A 125 4.59 -25.39 15.64
N ASP A 126 3.60 -26.22 15.94
CA ASP A 126 2.23 -25.76 16.04
C ASP A 126 2.21 -24.45 16.84
N TRP A 127 1.67 -23.37 16.26
CA TRP A 127 1.70 -22.04 16.87
C TRP A 127 1.01 -22.00 18.22
N GLN A 128 -0.01 -22.85 18.44
CA GLN A 128 -0.74 -23.00 19.70
C GLN A 128 0.17 -23.57 20.77
N VAL A 129 0.85 -24.67 20.45
CA VAL A 129 1.82 -25.30 21.35
C VAL A 129 2.99 -24.37 21.61
N ALA A 130 3.48 -23.70 20.58
CA ALA A 130 4.57 -22.75 20.70
C ALA A 130 4.19 -21.56 21.61
N LEU A 131 3.00 -21.00 21.44
CA LEU A 131 2.53 -19.86 22.21
C LEU A 131 2.14 -20.25 23.64
N ALA A 132 1.55 -21.44 23.85
CA ALA A 132 1.17 -21.96 25.17
C ALA A 132 2.36 -22.11 26.11
N ASN A 133 3.54 -22.46 25.57
CA ASN A 133 4.77 -22.65 26.33
C ASN A 133 5.74 -21.47 26.22
N PHE A 134 5.29 -20.35 25.67
CA PHE A 134 6.15 -19.21 25.39
C PHE A 134 6.19 -18.23 26.56
N GLU A 135 7.39 -17.98 27.05
CA GLU A 135 7.65 -16.94 28.04
C GLU A 135 8.43 -15.79 27.38
N GLY A 136 7.82 -14.61 27.35
CA GLY A 136 8.47 -13.44 26.80
C GLY A 136 7.51 -12.45 26.12
N ILE A 137 8.07 -11.57 25.34
CA ILE A 137 7.32 -10.52 24.65
C ILE A 137 6.86 -11.02 23.28
N VAL A 138 5.55 -10.94 23.04
CA VAL A 138 4.92 -11.18 21.73
C VAL A 138 4.45 -9.83 21.17
N ALA A 139 4.92 -9.45 20.00
CA ALA A 139 4.49 -8.25 19.31
C ALA A 139 3.25 -8.53 18.44
N ILE A 140 2.24 -7.68 18.56
CA ILE A 140 1.09 -7.64 17.64
C ILE A 140 0.87 -6.21 17.16
N ALA A 141 0.29 -6.03 15.98
CA ALA A 141 -0.19 -4.72 15.57
C ALA A 141 -1.34 -4.26 16.48
N ASN A 142 -1.46 -2.94 16.71
CA ASN A 142 -2.55 -2.41 17.52
C ASN A 142 -3.92 -2.71 16.88
N PRO A 143 -4.78 -3.53 17.52
CA PRO A 143 -6.05 -3.97 16.95
C PRO A 143 -7.05 -2.83 16.70
N LEU A 144 -6.90 -1.68 17.36
CA LEU A 144 -7.75 -0.51 17.12
C LEU A 144 -7.61 0.05 15.69
N HIS A 145 -6.44 -0.15 15.07
CA HIS A 145 -6.11 0.48 13.79
C HIS A 145 -5.68 -0.50 12.70
N ALA A 146 -5.27 -1.73 13.08
CA ALA A 146 -4.64 -2.69 12.18
C ALA A 146 -5.44 -4.00 12.10
N PRO A 147 -5.91 -4.40 10.89
CA PRO A 147 -6.65 -5.66 10.70
C PRO A 147 -5.87 -6.92 11.13
N TYR A 148 -4.58 -6.97 10.85
CA TYR A 148 -3.72 -8.06 11.35
C TYR A 148 -3.64 -8.10 12.87
N GLY A 149 -3.71 -6.94 13.53
CA GLY A 149 -3.79 -6.86 14.98
C GLY A 149 -5.12 -7.36 15.51
N GLN A 150 -6.23 -7.09 14.80
CA GLN A 150 -7.55 -7.64 15.16
C GLN A 150 -7.56 -9.16 15.06
N ALA A 151 -7.01 -9.72 13.97
CA ALA A 151 -6.90 -11.16 13.78
C ALA A 151 -6.02 -11.80 14.87
N ALA A 152 -4.84 -11.24 15.17
CA ALA A 152 -3.97 -11.71 16.23
C ALA A 152 -4.63 -11.64 17.61
N LYS A 153 -5.32 -10.53 17.92
CA LYS A 153 -6.03 -10.37 19.20
C LYS A 153 -7.15 -11.40 19.35
N ALA A 154 -7.91 -11.67 18.30
CA ALA A 154 -8.98 -12.66 18.33
C ALA A 154 -8.45 -14.05 18.72
N LEU A 155 -7.25 -14.44 18.27
CA LEU A 155 -6.60 -15.68 18.66
C LEU A 155 -6.14 -15.66 20.12
N LEU A 156 -5.55 -14.54 20.56
CA LEU A 156 -5.03 -14.39 21.92
C LEU A 156 -6.13 -14.30 22.98
N ASP A 157 -7.33 -13.86 22.60
CA ASP A 157 -8.49 -13.79 23.51
C ASP A 157 -9.16 -15.17 23.74
N HIS A 158 -8.78 -16.20 22.99
CA HIS A 158 -9.27 -17.55 23.25
C HIS A 158 -8.76 -18.07 24.59
N GLN A 159 -9.68 -18.48 25.46
CA GLN A 159 -9.44 -18.84 26.88
C GLN A 159 -8.49 -20.04 27.12
N TRP A 160 -8.11 -20.79 26.08
CA TRP A 160 -7.22 -21.94 26.16
C TRP A 160 -5.72 -21.61 26.09
N LEU A 161 -5.35 -20.33 25.87
CA LEU A 161 -3.96 -19.91 25.90
C LEU A 161 -3.57 -19.46 27.32
N PRO A 162 -2.52 -20.03 27.93
CA PRO A 162 -2.02 -19.56 29.21
C PRO A 162 -1.41 -18.16 29.06
N ASN A 163 -1.67 -17.27 30.02
CA ASN A 163 -1.14 -15.89 30.06
C ASN A 163 0.32 -15.85 30.53
N THR A 164 1.20 -16.62 29.91
CA THR A 164 2.64 -16.65 30.25
C THR A 164 3.49 -15.65 29.49
N HIS A 165 2.89 -14.93 28.52
CA HIS A 165 3.56 -13.98 27.66
C HIS A 165 3.08 -12.54 27.87
N THR A 166 3.96 -11.58 27.59
CA THR A 166 3.63 -10.15 27.59
C THR A 166 3.33 -9.68 26.17
N ILE A 167 2.15 -9.11 25.95
CA ILE A 167 1.79 -8.53 24.64
C ILE A 167 2.28 -7.10 24.54
N VAL A 168 3.00 -6.77 23.46
CA VAL A 168 3.33 -5.40 23.07
C VAL A 168 2.58 -5.00 21.82
N LEU A 169 1.93 -3.83 21.86
CA LEU A 169 1.17 -3.28 20.74
C LEU A 169 2.09 -2.41 19.89
N ALA A 170 2.33 -2.85 18.66
CA ALA A 170 3.02 -2.07 17.64
C ALA A 170 2.03 -1.16 16.88
N PRO A 171 2.44 0.02 16.39
CA PRO A 171 1.57 0.91 15.61
C PRO A 171 0.93 0.26 14.38
N ASN A 172 1.60 -0.71 13.77
CA ASN A 172 1.12 -1.48 12.61
C ASN A 172 1.88 -2.80 12.51
N VAL A 173 1.47 -3.70 11.61
CA VAL A 173 2.08 -5.02 11.46
C VAL A 173 3.53 -4.98 10.93
N GLY A 174 3.91 -3.91 10.21
CA GLY A 174 5.30 -3.69 9.79
C GLY A 174 6.22 -3.43 10.97
N VAL A 175 5.76 -2.66 11.97
CA VAL A 175 6.51 -2.42 13.21
C VAL A 175 6.50 -3.66 14.11
N ALA A 176 5.41 -4.44 14.15
CA ALA A 176 5.40 -5.73 14.86
C ALA A 176 6.47 -6.68 14.31
N TYR A 177 6.57 -6.77 12.97
CA TYR A 177 7.66 -7.50 12.31
C TYR A 177 9.03 -7.00 12.75
N GLN A 178 9.25 -5.67 12.76
CA GLN A 178 10.54 -5.08 13.16
C GLN A 178 10.90 -5.36 14.62
N TYR A 179 9.93 -5.39 15.53
CA TYR A 179 10.18 -5.73 16.93
C TYR A 179 10.71 -7.16 17.11
N ALA A 180 10.17 -8.12 16.33
CA ALA A 180 10.69 -9.48 16.36
C ALA A 180 12.03 -9.59 15.60
N PHE A 181 12.18 -8.91 14.48
CA PHE A 181 13.42 -8.89 13.70
C PHE A 181 14.61 -8.33 14.49
N SER A 182 14.39 -7.23 15.24
CA SER A 182 15.40 -6.62 16.13
C SER A 182 15.56 -7.37 17.47
N ARG A 183 14.77 -8.44 17.72
CA ARG A 183 14.71 -9.18 18.97
C ARG A 183 14.25 -8.34 20.18
N THR A 184 13.62 -7.18 19.95
CA THR A 184 12.91 -6.41 20.98
C THR A 184 11.70 -7.21 21.52
N ALA A 185 11.02 -7.92 20.63
CA ALA A 185 10.09 -8.99 20.97
C ALA A 185 10.70 -10.33 20.55
N LYS A 186 10.45 -11.39 21.33
CA LYS A 186 10.96 -12.73 20.99
C LYS A 186 10.07 -13.42 19.93
N ALA A 187 8.81 -13.01 19.83
CA ALA A 187 7.87 -13.51 18.83
C ALA A 187 6.94 -12.40 18.34
N ALA A 188 6.29 -12.60 17.20
CA ALA A 188 5.30 -11.66 16.68
C ALA A 188 4.24 -12.35 15.82
N PHE A 189 3.03 -11.77 15.82
CA PHE A 189 2.07 -12.01 14.75
C PHE A 189 2.32 -11.02 13.63
N ILE A 190 2.62 -11.55 12.43
CA ILE A 190 2.99 -10.80 11.23
C ILE A 190 2.11 -11.21 10.05
N SER A 191 2.25 -10.58 8.88
CA SER A 191 1.66 -11.13 7.66
C SER A 191 2.59 -12.19 7.04
N HIS A 192 2.02 -13.22 6.41
CA HIS A 192 2.78 -14.21 5.65
C HIS A 192 3.61 -13.53 4.54
N ALA A 193 3.06 -12.51 3.89
CA ALA A 193 3.80 -11.74 2.89
C ALA A 193 5.07 -11.07 3.44
N GLN A 194 5.06 -10.62 4.71
CA GLN A 194 6.26 -10.08 5.35
C GLN A 194 7.29 -11.17 5.64
N ALA A 195 6.84 -12.37 6.02
CA ALA A 195 7.75 -13.50 6.20
C ALA A 195 8.47 -13.86 4.90
N ILE A 196 7.73 -13.89 3.77
CA ILE A 196 8.30 -14.15 2.44
C ILE A 196 9.24 -13.02 2.03
N ALA A 197 8.81 -11.76 2.10
CA ALA A 197 9.61 -10.61 1.70
C ALA A 197 10.88 -10.45 2.53
N GLY A 198 10.82 -10.81 3.82
CA GLY A 198 11.96 -10.80 4.72
C GLY A 198 12.89 -12.01 4.58
N GLY A 199 12.56 -12.98 3.71
CA GLY A 199 13.33 -14.21 3.53
C GLY A 199 13.40 -15.04 4.80
N LEU A 200 12.36 -15.01 5.66
CA LEU A 200 12.39 -15.76 6.90
C LEU A 200 12.45 -17.27 6.62
N PRO A 201 13.27 -18.02 7.34
CA PRO A 201 13.30 -19.48 7.21
C PRO A 201 11.93 -20.09 7.55
N LEU A 202 11.49 -21.08 6.78
CA LEU A 202 10.19 -21.76 7.02
C LEU A 202 10.05 -22.37 8.41
N LYS A 203 11.16 -22.71 9.05
CA LYS A 203 11.20 -23.23 10.42
C LYS A 203 10.95 -22.18 11.50
N ASP A 204 10.98 -20.88 11.14
CA ASP A 204 10.89 -19.78 12.09
C ASP A 204 9.47 -19.19 12.18
N PHE A 205 8.57 -19.58 11.29
CA PHE A 205 7.19 -19.10 11.32
C PHE A 205 6.20 -20.17 10.89
N VAL A 206 4.95 -20.01 11.31
CA VAL A 206 3.83 -20.83 10.88
C VAL A 206 2.70 -19.94 10.39
N VAL A 207 2.13 -20.26 9.22
CA VAL A 207 0.93 -19.58 8.71
C VAL A 207 -0.27 -20.08 9.51
N ILE A 208 -1.05 -19.14 10.05
CA ILE A 208 -2.25 -19.45 10.83
C ILE A 208 -3.37 -19.87 9.88
N ASP A 209 -4.08 -20.92 10.24
CA ASP A 209 -5.24 -21.40 9.49
C ASP A 209 -6.36 -20.36 9.49
N GLU A 210 -6.97 -20.15 8.33
CA GLU A 210 -8.02 -19.13 8.14
C GLU A 210 -9.31 -19.44 8.90
N SER A 211 -9.50 -20.70 9.34
CA SER A 211 -10.68 -21.10 10.11
C SER A 211 -10.70 -20.57 11.55
N VAL A 212 -9.54 -20.12 12.06
CA VAL A 212 -9.41 -19.69 13.46
C VAL A 212 -9.47 -18.16 13.66
N HIS A 213 -9.61 -17.40 12.60
CA HIS A 213 -9.85 -15.95 12.64
C HIS A 213 -10.69 -15.48 11.45
N ALA A 214 -11.29 -14.31 11.54
CA ALA A 214 -12.00 -13.73 10.42
C ALA A 214 -11.04 -13.48 9.23
N PRO A 215 -11.46 -13.72 7.97
CA PRO A 215 -10.64 -13.49 6.80
C PRO A 215 -10.13 -12.03 6.74
N ILE A 216 -8.86 -11.85 6.40
CA ILE A 216 -8.26 -10.51 6.23
C ILE A 216 -8.45 -10.07 4.77
N VAL A 217 -9.72 -9.77 4.41
CA VAL A 217 -10.08 -9.34 3.05
C VAL A 217 -9.55 -7.93 2.80
N GLN A 218 -8.69 -7.78 1.81
CA GLN A 218 -8.01 -6.51 1.51
C GLN A 218 -8.64 -5.83 0.29
N GLN A 219 -8.97 -4.54 0.45
CA GLN A 219 -9.58 -3.75 -0.61
C GLN A 219 -8.76 -2.52 -0.95
N ARG A 220 -8.87 -2.11 -2.22
CA ARG A 220 -8.30 -0.89 -2.75
C ARG A 220 -9.38 0.08 -3.21
N VAL A 221 -9.04 1.36 -3.23
CA VAL A 221 -9.84 2.42 -3.82
C VAL A 221 -8.94 3.41 -4.56
N VAL A 222 -9.50 4.05 -5.58
CA VAL A 222 -8.92 5.23 -6.23
C VAL A 222 -9.51 6.46 -5.56
N LEU A 223 -8.64 7.31 -5.03
CA LEU A 223 -9.00 8.59 -4.42
C LEU A 223 -8.91 9.73 -5.44
N ARG A 224 -7.94 9.64 -6.35
CA ARG A 224 -7.70 10.55 -7.47
C ARG A 224 -7.05 9.77 -8.61
N ASP A 225 -7.46 10.06 -9.83
CA ASP A 225 -6.90 9.43 -11.02
C ASP A 225 -5.42 9.77 -11.21
N HIS A 226 -4.66 8.79 -11.70
CA HIS A 226 -3.24 8.95 -12.04
C HIS A 226 -2.82 7.86 -13.04
N PRO A 227 -2.21 8.19 -14.21
CA PRO A 227 -1.90 7.20 -15.24
C PRO A 227 -1.09 6.00 -14.75
N LEU A 228 -0.01 6.23 -13.98
CA LEU A 228 0.77 5.14 -13.39
C LEU A 228 -0.06 4.31 -12.38
N GLY A 229 -1.07 4.93 -11.75
CA GLY A 229 -2.03 4.25 -10.89
C GLY A 229 -2.88 3.26 -11.69
N ASP A 230 -3.37 3.68 -12.86
CA ASP A 230 -4.18 2.84 -13.75
C ASP A 230 -3.36 1.64 -14.26
N ASP A 231 -2.10 1.84 -14.66
CA ASP A 231 -1.18 0.77 -15.06
C ASP A 231 -0.98 -0.25 -13.92
N LEU A 232 -0.76 0.24 -12.68
CA LEU A 232 -0.59 -0.62 -11.51
C LEU A 232 -1.85 -1.43 -11.22
N LEU A 233 -3.03 -0.81 -11.26
CA LEU A 233 -4.29 -1.47 -10.99
C LEU A 233 -4.63 -2.48 -12.09
N TYR A 234 -4.40 -2.15 -13.35
CA TYR A 234 -4.54 -3.08 -14.47
C TYR A 234 -3.63 -4.30 -14.30
N TYR A 235 -2.37 -4.09 -13.90
CA TYR A 235 -1.45 -5.20 -13.63
C TYR A 235 -1.93 -6.08 -12.48
N ILE A 236 -2.33 -5.49 -11.34
CA ILE A 236 -2.84 -6.25 -10.17
C ILE A 236 -4.04 -7.13 -10.56
N ASP A 237 -4.94 -6.62 -11.40
CA ASP A 237 -6.15 -7.33 -11.83
C ASP A 237 -5.88 -8.35 -12.95
N SER A 238 -4.69 -8.34 -13.55
CA SER A 238 -4.29 -9.33 -14.56
C SER A 238 -4.00 -10.70 -13.96
N GLU A 239 -3.95 -11.75 -14.79
CA GLU A 239 -3.52 -13.09 -14.38
C GLU A 239 -2.07 -13.08 -13.84
N ALA A 240 -1.19 -12.33 -14.48
CA ALA A 240 0.20 -12.16 -14.05
C ALA A 240 0.29 -11.50 -12.67
N GLY A 241 -0.49 -10.45 -12.42
CA GLY A 241 -0.54 -9.77 -11.13
C GLY A 241 -1.10 -10.66 -10.03
N ARG A 242 -2.21 -11.37 -10.29
CA ARG A 242 -2.76 -12.35 -9.33
C ARG A 242 -1.77 -13.47 -9.02
N SER A 243 -1.07 -13.99 -10.02
CA SER A 243 -0.02 -14.99 -9.83
C SER A 243 1.16 -14.42 -9.02
N HIS A 244 1.50 -13.14 -9.24
CA HIS A 244 2.53 -12.44 -8.49
C HIS A 244 2.11 -12.30 -7.00
N LEU A 245 0.89 -11.86 -6.71
CA LEU A 245 0.35 -11.77 -5.34
C LEU A 245 0.38 -13.13 -4.63
N LYS A 246 0.01 -14.21 -5.33
CA LYS A 246 0.04 -15.56 -4.76
C LYS A 246 1.47 -15.97 -4.35
N ARG A 247 2.48 -15.71 -5.20
CA ARG A 247 3.90 -15.98 -4.85
C ARG A 247 4.37 -15.18 -3.65
N LEU A 248 3.81 -13.99 -3.46
CA LEU A 248 4.13 -13.11 -2.34
C LEU A 248 3.29 -13.38 -1.07
N GLY A 249 2.58 -14.52 -1.00
CA GLY A 249 1.90 -14.98 0.22
C GLY A 249 0.49 -14.43 0.43
N TYR A 250 -0.19 -14.04 -0.64
CA TYR A 250 -1.61 -13.69 -0.59
C TYR A 250 -2.48 -14.78 -1.19
N LEU A 251 -3.68 -14.93 -0.65
CA LEU A 251 -4.71 -15.74 -1.29
C LEU A 251 -5.50 -14.91 -2.31
N PRO A 252 -6.10 -15.57 -3.30
CA PRO A 252 -6.89 -14.89 -4.31
C PRO A 252 -8.08 -14.16 -3.67
N ALA A 253 -8.44 -13.02 -4.24
CA ALA A 253 -9.71 -12.39 -3.92
C ALA A 253 -10.85 -13.41 -4.11
N PRO A 254 -11.81 -13.50 -3.17
CA PRO A 254 -13.00 -14.31 -3.39
C PRO A 254 -13.64 -13.85 -4.68
N LYS A 255 -14.09 -14.82 -5.52
CA LYS A 255 -14.87 -14.48 -6.70
C LYS A 255 -16.04 -13.63 -6.20
N SER A 256 -16.14 -12.38 -6.66
CA SER A 256 -17.29 -11.55 -6.35
C SER A 256 -18.55 -12.36 -6.66
N ALA A 257 -19.43 -12.54 -5.68
CA ALA A 257 -20.80 -12.85 -6.02
C ALA A 257 -21.23 -11.77 -7.02
N GLU A 258 -21.72 -12.19 -8.19
CA GLU A 258 -22.26 -11.25 -9.18
C GLU A 258 -23.15 -10.24 -8.46
N PRO A 259 -23.06 -8.94 -8.80
CA PRO A 259 -23.99 -7.98 -8.22
C PRO A 259 -25.38 -8.51 -8.49
N ALA A 260 -26.16 -8.78 -7.43
CA ALA A 260 -27.58 -9.04 -7.56
C ALA A 260 -28.16 -7.86 -8.36
N LEU A 261 -28.70 -8.18 -9.56
CA LEU A 261 -29.37 -7.25 -10.47
C LEU A 261 -30.51 -6.53 -9.77
#